data_5222a91095df667e52871567c76ce4e5
#
_entry.id   5222a91095df667e52871567c76ce4e5
#
_cell.length_a   1.000
_cell.length_b   1.000
_cell.length_c   1.000
_cell.angle_alpha   90.00
_cell.angle_beta   90.00
_cell.angle_gamma   90.00
#
_symmetry.space_group_name_H-M   'P 1'
#
loop_
_entity.id
_entity.type
_entity.pdbx_description
1 polymer ?
#
loop_
_entity_poly.entity_id
_entity_poly.type
_entity_poly.pdbx_seq_one_letter_code
_entity_poly.pdbx_strand_id
1 'polypeptide(L)'
;MNGELMRAAVTGVYETAHTLGWQYGNSETLPPCADGIISCDRGAVSRPLWILGYHDQQQGGENVGSLDGWLVRHGFKRSYDPDDVRKNSIVLMRHVTEPVPDWKGHAFFVLENDNGMVWKYDLGSQWRIDAEQPFYAPLNEWNGKYEFYATYWWPEAPDNSVYLKVGD
;
A
#
# COMPACT_ATOMS: atom_id res chain seq x y z
N MET A 1 11.51 2.23 -10.93
CA MET A 1 10.25 1.80 -10.32
C MET A 1 9.15 1.71 -11.36
N ASN A 2 8.28 0.75 -11.26
CA ASN A 2 7.00 0.70 -11.96
C ASN A 2 5.98 -0.06 -11.10
N GLY A 3 4.71 -0.04 -11.49
CA GLY A 3 3.63 -0.67 -10.72
C GLY A 3 3.78 -2.17 -10.56
N GLU A 4 4.33 -2.87 -11.54
CA GLU A 4 4.55 -4.31 -11.47
C GLU A 4 5.70 -4.68 -10.51
N LEU A 5 6.75 -3.87 -10.43
CA LEU A 5 7.80 -4.06 -9.44
C LEU A 5 7.27 -3.85 -8.02
N MET A 6 6.42 -2.82 -7.83
CA MET A 6 5.78 -2.60 -6.54
C MET A 6 4.89 -3.79 -6.16
N ARG A 7 4.08 -4.28 -7.10
CA ARG A 7 3.26 -5.48 -6.91
C ARG A 7 4.09 -6.69 -6.51
N ALA A 8 5.17 -6.94 -7.20
CA ALA A 8 6.06 -8.06 -6.89
C ALA A 8 6.66 -7.95 -5.48
N ALA A 9 7.08 -6.74 -5.09
CA ALA A 9 7.63 -6.50 -3.75
C ALA A 9 6.58 -6.70 -2.66
N VAL A 10 5.36 -6.18 -2.84
CA VAL A 10 4.25 -6.38 -1.90
C VAL A 10 3.92 -7.87 -1.78
N THR A 11 3.76 -8.57 -2.89
CA THR A 11 3.50 -10.01 -2.90
C THR A 11 4.56 -10.78 -2.13
N GLY A 12 5.83 -10.47 -2.37
CA GLY A 12 6.94 -11.10 -1.66
C GLY A 12 6.92 -10.86 -0.15
N VAL A 13 6.55 -9.66 0.28
CA VAL A 13 6.41 -9.34 1.71
C VAL A 13 5.31 -10.18 2.36
N TYR A 14 4.14 -10.24 1.74
CA TYR A 14 3.01 -11.00 2.28
C TYR A 14 3.29 -12.51 2.29
N GLU A 15 3.84 -13.06 1.24
CA GLU A 15 4.22 -14.48 1.16
C GLU A 15 5.28 -14.83 2.21
N THR A 16 6.28 -13.98 2.41
CA THR A 16 7.31 -14.15 3.43
C THR A 16 6.71 -14.11 4.82
N ALA A 17 5.88 -13.13 5.12
CA ALA A 17 5.23 -12.99 6.40
C ALA A 17 4.34 -14.21 6.72
N HIS A 18 3.59 -14.68 5.74
CA HIS A 18 2.76 -15.87 5.89
C HIS A 18 3.60 -17.14 6.13
N THR A 19 4.60 -17.38 5.30
CA THR A 19 5.44 -18.58 5.36
C THR A 19 6.25 -18.65 6.65
N LEU A 20 6.77 -17.52 7.12
CA LEU A 20 7.60 -17.44 8.32
C LEU A 20 6.80 -17.20 9.61
N GLY A 21 5.46 -17.08 9.50
CA GLY A 21 4.59 -16.88 10.65
C GLY A 21 4.81 -15.54 11.37
N TRP A 22 5.06 -14.47 10.63
CA TRP A 22 5.19 -13.14 11.22
C TRP A 22 3.92 -12.74 11.96
N GLN A 23 4.10 -11.98 13.03
CA GLN A 23 2.98 -11.51 13.83
C GLN A 23 2.53 -10.12 13.37
N TYR A 24 1.22 -9.89 13.41
CA TYR A 24 0.69 -8.55 13.26
C TYR A 24 1.05 -7.71 14.48
N GLY A 25 1.67 -6.59 14.26
CA GLY A 25 2.06 -5.69 15.33
C GLY A 25 2.30 -4.28 14.81
N ASN A 26 1.77 -3.33 15.57
CA ASN A 26 2.02 -1.92 15.32
C ASN A 26 3.32 -1.56 16.06
N SER A 27 4.42 -1.71 15.40
CA SER A 27 5.72 -1.39 15.97
C SER A 27 6.24 -0.09 15.36
N GLU A 28 5.85 0.99 15.99
CA GLU A 28 6.23 2.34 15.59
C GLU A 28 7.75 2.58 15.66
N THR A 29 8.48 1.69 16.35
CA THR A 29 9.91 1.85 16.57
C THR A 29 10.80 0.97 15.72
N LEU A 30 10.22 0.01 14.98
CA LEU A 30 11.02 -0.90 14.17
C LEU A 30 11.25 -0.35 12.74
N PRO A 31 12.48 -0.45 12.24
CA PRO A 31 12.78 -0.04 10.88
C PRO A 31 12.02 -0.91 9.85
N PRO A 32 11.79 -0.41 8.63
CA PRO A 32 11.10 -1.17 7.58
C PRO A 32 11.73 -2.52 7.25
N CYS A 33 13.04 -2.66 7.46
CA CYS A 33 13.78 -3.90 7.21
C CYS A 33 13.66 -4.94 8.33
N ALA A 34 13.07 -4.62 9.47
CA ALA A 34 12.93 -5.58 10.57
C ALA A 34 11.98 -6.72 10.22
N ASP A 35 12.41 -7.94 10.56
CA ASP A 35 11.65 -9.17 10.33
C ASP A 35 10.74 -9.51 11.53
N GLY A 36 9.79 -10.40 11.31
CA GLY A 36 8.95 -10.99 12.35
C GLY A 36 7.69 -10.22 12.69
N ILE A 37 7.59 -8.97 12.28
CA ILE A 37 6.43 -8.11 12.55
C ILE A 37 5.96 -7.44 11.26
N ILE A 38 4.67 -7.46 11.02
CA ILE A 38 4.02 -6.81 9.90
C ILE A 38 2.77 -6.06 10.37
N SER A 39 2.49 -4.94 9.73
CA SER A 39 1.25 -4.16 9.89
C SER A 39 0.70 -3.79 8.52
N CYS A 40 -0.45 -3.14 8.48
CA CYS A 40 -1.05 -2.76 7.21
C CYS A 40 -0.15 -1.83 6.38
N ASP A 41 0.42 -0.82 7.00
CA ASP A 41 1.32 0.14 6.37
C ASP A 41 2.67 -0.48 6.02
N ARG A 42 3.22 -1.33 6.88
CA ARG A 42 4.47 -2.04 6.59
C ARG A 42 4.33 -3.02 5.44
N GLY A 43 3.21 -3.74 5.38
CA GLY A 43 2.95 -4.71 4.32
C GLY A 43 2.70 -4.07 2.97
N ALA A 44 1.91 -3.02 2.93
CA ALA A 44 1.50 -2.38 1.69
C ALA A 44 2.47 -1.30 1.21
N VAL A 45 3.26 -0.68 2.09
CA VAL A 45 4.05 0.52 1.76
C VAL A 45 5.51 0.39 2.18
N SER A 46 5.78 0.44 3.49
CA SER A 46 7.16 0.68 3.95
C SER A 46 8.13 -0.43 3.60
N ARG A 47 7.76 -1.66 3.86
CA ARG A 47 8.64 -2.81 3.61
C ARG A 47 8.85 -3.08 2.12
N PRO A 48 7.81 -3.08 1.27
CA PRO A 48 8.00 -3.19 -0.17
C PRO A 48 8.92 -2.11 -0.74
N LEU A 49 8.73 -0.86 -0.33
CA LEU A 49 9.57 0.24 -0.80
C LEU A 49 11.01 0.12 -0.30
N TRP A 50 11.22 -0.34 0.92
CA TRP A 50 12.57 -0.66 1.41
C TRP A 50 13.27 -1.69 0.51
N ILE A 51 12.57 -2.77 0.15
CA ILE A 51 13.09 -3.82 -0.75
C ILE A 51 13.46 -3.23 -2.11
N LEU A 52 12.70 -2.25 -2.59
CA LEU A 52 12.93 -1.56 -3.86
C LEU A 52 13.99 -0.46 -3.80
N GLY A 53 14.65 -0.27 -2.65
CA GLY A 53 15.77 0.64 -2.50
C GLY A 53 15.46 2.02 -1.93
N TYR A 54 14.25 2.24 -1.42
CA TYR A 54 13.85 3.51 -0.77
C TYR A 54 14.28 3.50 0.70
N HIS A 55 15.56 3.66 0.95
CA HIS A 55 16.17 3.55 2.29
C HIS A 55 16.12 4.84 3.10
N ASP A 56 15.64 5.90 2.52
CA ASP A 56 15.44 7.20 3.17
C ASP A 56 14.11 7.30 3.92
N GLN A 57 13.36 6.20 3.98
CA GLN A 57 12.14 6.13 4.76
C GLN A 57 12.40 6.42 6.21
N GLN A 58 11.49 7.12 6.82
CA GLN A 58 11.48 7.26 8.25
C GLN A 58 11.42 5.89 8.92
N GLN A 59 12.12 5.79 9.99
CA GLN A 59 12.39 4.55 10.70
C GLN A 59 11.29 4.29 11.72
N GLY A 60 10.12 3.84 11.28
CA GLY A 60 9.03 3.53 12.18
C GLY A 60 8.33 4.76 12.76
N GLY A 61 7.29 4.58 13.52
CA GLY A 61 6.52 5.66 14.14
C GLY A 61 5.63 6.44 13.19
N GLU A 62 5.50 5.97 11.99
CA GLU A 62 4.68 6.63 11.00
C GLU A 62 3.24 6.18 11.10
N ASN A 63 2.38 7.15 11.35
CA ASN A 63 0.96 6.96 11.11
C ASN A 63 0.71 6.83 9.61
N VAL A 64 -0.36 6.16 9.23
CA VAL A 64 -0.78 6.09 7.83
C VAL A 64 -0.86 7.49 7.21
N GLY A 65 -1.26 8.49 8.00
CA GLY A 65 -1.32 9.89 7.56
C GLY A 65 0.03 10.48 7.14
N SER A 66 1.13 10.09 7.77
CA SER A 66 2.47 10.57 7.38
C SER A 66 2.96 9.95 6.07
N LEU A 67 2.44 8.78 5.70
CA LEU A 67 2.74 8.16 4.42
C LEU A 67 2.22 8.98 3.24
N ASP A 68 1.15 9.73 3.40
CA ASP A 68 0.59 10.60 2.36
C ASP A 68 1.66 11.52 1.77
N GLY A 69 2.22 12.38 2.61
CA GLY A 69 3.26 13.31 2.18
C GLY A 69 4.52 12.62 1.67
N TRP A 70 4.90 11.52 2.30
CA TRP A 70 6.09 10.77 1.91
C TRP A 70 5.95 10.18 0.50
N LEU A 71 4.82 9.53 0.19
CA LEU A 71 4.55 8.95 -1.13
C LEU A 71 4.61 10.01 -2.23
N VAL A 72 3.96 11.15 -2.02
CA VAL A 72 3.95 12.24 -3.00
C VAL A 72 5.35 12.81 -3.22
N ARG A 73 6.12 13.03 -2.15
CA ARG A 73 7.51 13.53 -2.27
C ARG A 73 8.42 12.58 -3.04
N HIS A 74 8.13 11.29 -3.02
CA HIS A 74 8.92 10.26 -3.70
C HIS A 74 8.39 9.90 -5.10
N GLY A 75 7.47 10.71 -5.64
CA GLY A 75 7.07 10.62 -7.05
C GLY A 75 5.79 9.83 -7.31
N PHE A 76 5.10 9.33 -6.28
CA PHE A 76 3.79 8.74 -6.47
C PHE A 76 2.77 9.83 -6.85
N LYS A 77 1.92 9.52 -7.79
CA LYS A 77 0.72 10.31 -8.05
C LYS A 77 -0.36 9.99 -7.04
N ARG A 78 -1.18 10.96 -6.71
CA ARG A 78 -2.24 10.87 -5.74
C ARG A 78 -3.56 11.32 -6.34
N SER A 79 -4.63 10.64 -5.98
CA SER A 79 -6.00 11.09 -6.22
C SER A 79 -6.84 10.92 -4.96
N TYR A 80 -7.72 11.88 -4.72
CA TYR A 80 -8.72 11.81 -3.64
C TYR A 80 -10.06 11.22 -4.11
N ASP A 81 -10.14 10.84 -5.38
CA ASP A 81 -11.33 10.25 -5.97
C ASP A 81 -11.26 8.72 -5.87
N PRO A 82 -12.20 8.07 -5.19
CA PRO A 82 -12.22 6.60 -5.12
C PRO A 82 -12.40 5.93 -6.49
N ASP A 83 -12.95 6.63 -7.47
CA ASP A 83 -13.07 6.09 -8.84
C ASP A 83 -11.71 6.00 -9.56
N ASP A 84 -10.69 6.67 -9.04
CA ASP A 84 -9.31 6.58 -9.55
C ASP A 84 -8.51 5.40 -9.00
N VAL A 85 -9.07 4.59 -8.13
CA VAL A 85 -8.39 3.40 -7.61
C VAL A 85 -8.17 2.40 -8.75
N ARG A 86 -6.92 2.05 -8.98
CA ARG A 86 -6.48 1.19 -10.08
C ARG A 86 -5.60 0.06 -9.61
N LYS A 87 -5.34 -0.89 -10.48
CA LYS A 87 -4.39 -1.96 -10.19
C LYS A 87 -3.00 -1.40 -9.85
N ASN A 88 -2.30 -2.09 -8.99
CA ASN A 88 -0.95 -1.72 -8.53
C ASN A 88 -0.91 -0.37 -7.81
N SER A 89 -2.02 0.01 -7.17
CA SER A 89 -2.11 1.22 -6.35
C SER A 89 -2.11 0.90 -4.86
N ILE A 90 -1.70 1.89 -4.07
CA ILE A 90 -1.85 1.92 -2.62
C ILE A 90 -3.10 2.71 -2.32
N VAL A 91 -3.89 2.25 -1.36
CA VAL A 91 -5.02 3.02 -0.80
C VAL A 91 -4.73 3.31 0.67
N LEU A 92 -4.90 4.56 1.05
CA LEU A 92 -4.92 5.00 2.44
C LEU A 92 -6.35 5.31 2.86
N MET A 93 -6.75 4.71 3.98
CA MET A 93 -8.04 4.91 4.64
C MET A 93 -7.80 5.72 5.92
N ARG A 94 -8.58 6.75 6.15
CA ARG A 94 -8.47 7.59 7.34
C ARG A 94 -9.48 7.16 8.39
N HIS A 95 -9.07 7.12 9.65
CA HIS A 95 -10.00 6.98 10.76
C HIS A 95 -10.84 8.26 10.89
N VAL A 96 -12.15 8.13 10.87
CA VAL A 96 -13.06 9.28 10.76
C VAL A 96 -12.98 10.28 11.93
N THR A 97 -12.46 9.85 13.08
CA THR A 97 -12.37 10.70 14.28
C THR A 97 -10.99 11.32 14.49
N GLU A 98 -10.00 11.00 13.66
CA GLU A 98 -8.63 11.46 13.84
C GLU A 98 -8.36 12.77 13.10
N PRO A 99 -7.61 13.71 13.71
CA PRO A 99 -7.25 14.96 13.04
C PRO A 99 -6.18 14.77 11.98
N VAL A 100 -6.21 15.61 10.95
CA VAL A 100 -5.13 15.73 9.96
C VAL A 100 -4.05 16.67 10.55
N PRO A 101 -2.74 16.44 10.33
CA PRO A 101 -2.11 15.45 9.45
C PRO A 101 -1.75 14.11 10.10
N ASP A 102 -1.75 14.03 11.43
CA ASP A 102 -1.25 12.86 12.18
C ASP A 102 -2.37 11.85 12.45
N TRP A 103 -3.20 11.60 11.46
CA TRP A 103 -4.32 10.69 11.60
C TRP A 103 -3.89 9.22 11.53
N LYS A 104 -4.50 8.43 12.37
CA LYS A 104 -4.43 6.97 12.29
C LYS A 104 -5.32 6.49 11.15
N GLY A 105 -4.95 5.38 10.58
CA GLY A 105 -5.69 4.87 9.45
C GLY A 105 -5.34 3.44 9.11
N HIS A 106 -5.60 3.11 7.87
CA HIS A 106 -5.38 1.80 7.32
C HIS A 106 -4.80 1.94 5.92
N ALA A 107 -3.95 1.01 5.54
CA ALA A 107 -3.33 0.97 4.22
C ALA A 107 -3.47 -0.42 3.61
N PHE A 108 -3.71 -0.48 2.31
CA PHE A 108 -3.70 -1.74 1.58
C PHE A 108 -3.21 -1.54 0.14
N PHE A 109 -2.86 -2.64 -0.51
CA PHE A 109 -2.39 -2.66 -1.89
C PHE A 109 -3.42 -3.31 -2.80
N VAL A 110 -3.77 -2.63 -3.88
CA VAL A 110 -4.77 -3.07 -4.85
C VAL A 110 -4.12 -3.82 -5.99
N LEU A 111 -4.53 -5.06 -6.18
CA LEU A 111 -4.11 -5.90 -7.29
C LEU A 111 -4.97 -5.68 -8.53
N GLU A 112 -6.30 -5.59 -8.33
CA GLU A 112 -7.29 -5.34 -9.37
C GLU A 112 -8.47 -4.58 -8.77
N ASN A 113 -9.15 -3.79 -9.60
CA ASN A 113 -10.39 -3.12 -9.24
C ASN A 113 -11.46 -3.43 -10.30
N ASP A 114 -12.56 -4.01 -9.86
CA ASP A 114 -13.73 -4.29 -10.67
C ASP A 114 -14.92 -3.53 -10.09
N ASN A 115 -15.14 -2.31 -10.58
CA ASN A 115 -16.25 -1.44 -10.20
C ASN A 115 -16.43 -1.27 -8.67
N GLY A 116 -15.33 -1.07 -7.95
CA GLY A 116 -15.35 -0.87 -6.51
C GLY A 116 -15.24 -2.16 -5.69
N MET A 117 -15.27 -3.32 -6.34
CA MET A 117 -14.84 -4.58 -5.74
C MET A 117 -13.36 -4.79 -6.06
N VAL A 118 -12.51 -4.81 -5.05
CA VAL A 118 -11.07 -4.87 -5.23
C VAL A 118 -10.49 -6.21 -4.78
N TRP A 119 -9.57 -6.71 -5.58
CA TRP A 119 -8.66 -7.78 -5.20
C TRP A 119 -7.45 -7.13 -4.57
N LYS A 120 -7.19 -7.39 -3.28
CA LYS A 120 -6.22 -6.62 -2.51
C LYS A 120 -5.42 -7.45 -1.53
N TYR A 121 -4.20 -7.00 -1.25
CA TYR A 121 -3.47 -7.36 -0.04
C TYR A 121 -3.85 -6.38 1.06
N ASP A 122 -4.50 -6.89 2.10
CA ASP A 122 -5.00 -6.09 3.20
C ASP A 122 -4.76 -6.81 4.54
N LEU A 123 -4.09 -6.14 5.46
CA LEU A 123 -3.81 -6.64 6.79
C LEU A 123 -4.43 -5.70 7.82
N GLY A 124 -5.46 -6.17 8.49
CA GLY A 124 -5.96 -5.54 9.71
C GLY A 124 -5.58 -6.32 10.96
N SER A 125 -5.74 -5.74 12.13
CA SER A 125 -5.46 -6.42 13.41
C SER A 125 -6.30 -7.67 13.63
N GLN A 126 -7.40 -7.81 12.91
CA GLN A 126 -8.29 -8.98 12.94
C GLN A 126 -7.94 -10.01 11.86
N TRP A 127 -7.14 -9.62 10.89
CA TRP A 127 -6.70 -10.48 9.82
C TRP A 127 -5.39 -11.14 10.23
N ARG A 128 -5.47 -12.40 10.47
CA ARG A 128 -4.26 -13.17 10.70
C ARG A 128 -3.55 -13.33 9.37
N ILE A 129 -2.23 -13.35 9.43
CA ILE A 129 -1.37 -13.57 8.25
C ILE A 129 -1.62 -14.98 7.65
N ASP A 130 -2.32 -15.83 8.41
CA ASP A 130 -2.76 -17.15 7.98
C ASP A 130 -4.03 -17.15 7.12
N ALA A 131 -4.71 -16.02 6.98
CA ALA A 131 -5.80 -15.90 6.02
C ALA A 131 -5.28 -15.98 4.59
N GLU A 132 -6.03 -16.61 3.70
CA GLU A 132 -5.70 -16.65 2.28
C GLU A 132 -5.55 -15.23 1.73
N GLN A 133 -4.44 -15.00 1.09
CA GLN A 133 -4.14 -13.70 0.51
C GLN A 133 -3.75 -13.85 -0.96
N PRO A 134 -4.13 -12.91 -1.78
CA PRO A 134 -5.01 -11.76 -1.55
C PRO A 134 -6.48 -12.13 -1.43
N PHE A 135 -7.32 -11.21 -0.99
CA PHE A 135 -8.75 -11.43 -0.92
C PHE A 135 -9.55 -10.35 -1.68
N TYR A 136 -10.78 -10.69 -2.04
CA TYR A 136 -11.68 -9.87 -2.84
C TYR A 136 -12.77 -9.28 -1.96
N ALA A 137 -12.84 -7.95 -1.88
CA ALA A 137 -13.76 -7.25 -1.01
C ALA A 137 -14.13 -5.86 -1.56
N PRO A 138 -15.22 -5.26 -1.08
CA PRO A 138 -15.51 -3.87 -1.40
C PRO A 138 -14.36 -2.93 -1.00
N LEU A 139 -14.16 -1.88 -1.79
CA LEU A 139 -13.13 -0.87 -1.53
C LEU A 139 -13.24 -0.27 -0.12
N ASN A 140 -14.47 0.00 0.32
CA ASN A 140 -14.79 0.57 1.63
C ASN A 140 -15.46 -0.47 2.54
N GLU A 141 -14.70 -1.48 2.94
CA GLU A 141 -15.21 -2.55 3.80
C GLU A 141 -15.44 -2.11 5.27
N TRP A 142 -14.84 -1.02 5.67
CA TRP A 142 -14.77 -0.57 7.07
C TRP A 142 -15.95 0.32 7.45
N ASN A 143 -17.05 -0.27 7.81
CA ASN A 143 -18.28 0.42 8.16
C ASN A 143 -18.10 1.47 9.27
N GLY A 144 -18.12 2.76 8.90
CA GLY A 144 -18.20 3.90 9.81
C GLY A 144 -16.94 4.19 10.64
N LYS A 145 -15.93 3.34 10.59
CA LYS A 145 -14.67 3.52 11.34
C LYS A 145 -13.59 4.19 10.51
N TYR A 146 -13.48 3.80 9.26
CA TYR A 146 -12.53 4.36 8.30
C TYR A 146 -13.27 4.86 7.07
N GLU A 147 -12.70 5.89 6.45
CA GLU A 147 -13.16 6.43 5.19
C GLU A 147 -12.02 6.44 4.17
N PHE A 148 -12.34 6.32 2.90
CA PHE A 148 -11.36 6.50 1.84
C PHE A 148 -10.74 7.89 1.96
N TYR A 149 -9.40 7.94 1.94
CA TYR A 149 -8.67 9.20 1.94
C TYR A 149 -8.08 9.47 0.57
N ALA A 150 -7.18 8.60 0.07
CA ALA A 150 -6.55 8.77 -1.22
C ALA A 150 -6.01 7.45 -1.76
N THR A 151 -5.78 7.43 -3.06
CA THR A 151 -5.08 6.37 -3.76
C THR A 151 -3.78 6.91 -4.37
N TYR A 152 -2.75 6.06 -4.42
CA TYR A 152 -1.41 6.41 -4.88
C TYR A 152 -0.91 5.36 -5.85
N TRP A 153 -0.32 5.81 -6.95
CA TRP A 153 0.27 4.90 -7.92
C TRP A 153 1.58 5.48 -8.44
N TRP A 154 2.47 4.60 -8.85
CA TRP A 154 3.66 5.01 -9.55
C TRP A 154 3.28 5.32 -11.00
N PRO A 155 3.58 6.53 -11.50
CA PRO A 155 3.28 6.85 -12.88
C PRO A 155 4.10 5.96 -13.82
N GLU A 156 3.40 5.20 -14.67
CA GLU A 156 4.07 4.44 -15.72
C GLU A 156 4.80 5.39 -16.66
N ALA A 157 5.98 5.00 -17.11
CA ALA A 157 6.65 5.71 -18.16
C ALA A 157 5.74 5.72 -19.41
N PRO A 158 5.69 6.82 -20.17
CA PRO A 158 4.96 6.82 -21.42
C PRO A 158 5.38 5.63 -22.27
N ASP A 159 4.43 4.92 -22.84
CA ASP A 159 4.72 3.83 -23.77
C ASP A 159 5.38 4.39 -25.01
N ASN A 160 6.70 4.32 -25.05
CA ASN A 160 7.51 4.76 -26.17
C ASN A 160 7.46 3.79 -27.37
N SER A 161 6.71 2.71 -27.26
CA SER A 161 6.56 1.75 -28.36
C SER A 161 5.97 2.38 -29.61
N VAL A 162 5.16 3.41 -29.45
CA VAL A 162 4.61 4.19 -30.57
C VAL A 162 5.70 4.99 -31.31
N TYR A 163 6.71 5.46 -30.61
CA TYR A 163 7.80 6.25 -31.20
C TYR A 163 8.83 5.39 -31.93
N LEU A 164 8.96 4.14 -31.53
CA LEU A 164 9.86 3.18 -32.20
C LEU A 164 9.31 2.72 -33.56
N LYS A 165 8.02 2.91 -33.82
CA LYS A 165 7.37 2.55 -35.09
C LYS A 165 7.40 3.66 -36.14
N VAL A 166 7.81 4.85 -35.80
CA VAL A 166 7.83 6.02 -36.68
C VAL A 166 9.16 6.15 -37.42
N GLY A 167 10.13 5.32 -37.11
CA GLY A 167 11.45 5.32 -37.75
C GLY A 167 11.67 4.23 -38.79
N ASP A 168 10.64 3.48 -39.14
CA ASP A 168 10.71 2.42 -40.15
C ASP A 168 10.51 2.99 -41.57
#